data_882c3e6c44acba4d56af7d5fe744b98e
#
_entry.id   882c3e6c44acba4d56af7d5fe744b98e
#
_cell.length_a   1.000
_cell.length_b   1.000
_cell.length_c   1.000
_cell.angle_alpha   90.00
_cell.angle_beta   90.00
_cell.angle_gamma   90.00
#
_symmetry.space_group_name_H-M   'P 1'
#
loop_
_entity.id
_entity.type
_entity.pdbx_description
1 polymer ?
#
loop_
_entity_poly.entity_id
_entity_poly.type
_entity_poly.pdbx_seq_one_letter_code
_entity_poly.pdbx_strand_id
1 'polypeptide(L)'
;MRLCIPGTDERSLLLKQRCKEKGYILTEMNPDAVVLPLPKARCGDLKRCFREGQLFVCGMVDEGINEEAEEKNWQMKNVLEDEQFLLENARLTAEGAVYKAMCARQGALCRKNCLVIGYGRIGKWLTRMLRGMGCDVTVCARREASRKMAGESSVDVHQISEIIGKMDVIFNTVPAVVLTEKELQKVKRDVILMEVASAPYGMDMAAAEKLGLNVQIEGGLPGRYCPGDAAQIWLEYIERSVGT
;
A
#
# COMPACT_ATOMS: atom_id res chain seq x y z
N MET A 1 -5.28 19.96 -21.96
CA MET A 1 -6.19 19.59 -20.85
C MET A 1 -5.78 20.26 -19.57
N ARG A 2 -6.72 20.74 -18.76
CA ARG A 2 -6.48 21.43 -17.50
C ARG A 2 -6.73 20.49 -16.33
N LEU A 3 -5.76 20.34 -15.44
CA LEU A 3 -5.84 19.46 -14.28
C LEU A 3 -5.75 20.24 -12.97
N CYS A 4 -6.56 19.86 -11.99
CA CYS A 4 -6.41 20.26 -10.60
C CYS A 4 -5.82 19.08 -9.81
N ILE A 5 -4.68 19.31 -9.14
CA ILE A 5 -4.03 18.32 -8.27
C ILE A 5 -3.83 19.00 -6.91
N PRO A 6 -4.77 18.90 -5.97
CA PRO A 6 -4.72 19.66 -4.72
C PRO A 6 -3.65 19.17 -3.73
N GLY A 7 -3.15 17.94 -3.87
CA GLY A 7 -2.15 17.36 -2.98
C GLY A 7 -0.88 18.21 -2.84
N THR A 8 -0.28 18.21 -1.65
CA THR A 8 0.94 18.96 -1.30
C THR A 8 2.09 18.05 -0.86
N ASP A 9 1.86 16.74 -0.74
CA ASP A 9 2.92 15.77 -0.46
C ASP A 9 3.90 15.64 -1.63
N GLU A 10 5.06 15.06 -1.38
CA GLU A 10 6.14 14.98 -2.36
C GLU A 10 5.71 14.26 -3.64
N ARG A 11 4.95 13.17 -3.55
CA ARG A 11 4.39 12.49 -4.72
C ARG A 11 3.49 13.42 -5.54
N SER A 12 2.63 14.19 -4.88
CA SER A 12 1.73 15.14 -5.56
C SER A 12 2.51 16.26 -6.24
N LEU A 13 3.58 16.75 -5.62
CA LEU A 13 4.45 17.77 -6.22
C LEU A 13 5.16 17.24 -7.46
N LEU A 14 5.71 16.04 -7.40
CA LEU A 14 6.35 15.37 -8.53
C LEU A 14 5.35 15.05 -9.65
N LEU A 15 4.13 14.63 -9.29
CA LEU A 15 3.06 14.42 -10.28
C LEU A 15 2.70 15.73 -11.00
N LYS A 16 2.57 16.84 -10.27
CA LYS A 16 2.35 18.16 -10.87
C LYS A 16 3.45 18.54 -11.85
N GLN A 17 4.69 18.30 -11.49
CA GLN A 17 5.84 18.57 -12.37
C GLN A 17 5.75 17.74 -13.65
N ARG A 18 5.56 16.42 -13.54
CA ARG A 18 5.47 15.50 -14.68
C ARG A 18 4.28 15.83 -15.58
N CYS A 19 3.12 16.19 -15.01
CA CYS A 19 1.96 16.64 -15.79
C CYS A 19 2.28 17.89 -16.62
N LYS A 20 3.02 18.87 -16.06
CA LYS A 20 3.47 20.05 -16.82
C LYS A 20 4.42 19.68 -17.97
N GLU A 21 5.38 18.80 -17.72
CA GLU A 21 6.32 18.29 -18.74
C GLU A 21 5.59 17.58 -19.89
N LYS A 22 4.44 16.95 -19.62
CA LYS A 22 3.56 16.34 -20.61
C LYS A 22 2.57 17.31 -21.27
N GLY A 23 2.64 18.60 -20.96
CA GLY A 23 1.82 19.63 -21.57
C GLY A 23 0.44 19.84 -20.94
N TYR A 24 0.17 19.23 -19.75
CA TYR A 24 -1.04 19.55 -19.00
C TYR A 24 -0.93 20.93 -18.33
N ILE A 25 -2.04 21.66 -18.31
CA ILE A 25 -2.14 22.95 -17.63
C ILE A 25 -2.68 22.70 -16.21
N LEU A 26 -1.89 23.08 -15.21
CA LEU A 26 -2.33 22.97 -13.82
C LEU A 26 -3.11 24.23 -13.41
N THR A 27 -4.32 24.04 -12.90
CA THR A 27 -5.21 25.13 -12.48
C THR A 27 -6.18 24.68 -11.39
N GLU A 28 -6.54 25.58 -10.50
CA GLU A 28 -7.65 25.41 -9.54
C GLU A 28 -8.97 25.95 -10.09
N MET A 29 -8.92 26.72 -11.19
CA MET A 29 -10.11 27.35 -11.78
C MET A 29 -10.58 26.56 -13.00
N ASN A 30 -11.81 26.03 -12.93
CA ASN A 30 -12.45 25.27 -14.00
C ASN A 30 -11.54 24.21 -14.63
N PRO A 31 -10.98 23.26 -13.85
CA PRO A 31 -10.19 22.16 -14.40
C PRO A 31 -11.07 21.24 -15.27
N ASP A 32 -10.47 20.57 -16.23
CA ASP A 32 -11.14 19.52 -16.98
C ASP A 32 -11.25 18.23 -16.16
N ALA A 33 -10.24 17.94 -15.34
CA ALA A 33 -10.26 16.86 -14.37
C ALA A 33 -9.60 17.24 -13.05
N VAL A 34 -10.03 16.60 -11.95
CA VAL A 34 -9.45 16.71 -10.62
C VAL A 34 -8.77 15.39 -10.28
N VAL A 35 -7.51 15.44 -9.85
CA VAL A 35 -6.72 14.27 -9.52
C VAL A 35 -6.39 14.28 -8.02
N LEU A 36 -6.80 13.22 -7.31
CA LEU A 36 -6.67 13.08 -5.87
C LEU A 36 -5.69 11.95 -5.51
N PRO A 37 -4.37 12.17 -5.61
CA PRO A 37 -3.39 11.12 -5.37
C PRO A 37 -3.14 10.82 -3.88
N LEU A 38 -3.97 11.31 -2.99
CA LEU A 38 -3.88 11.12 -1.55
C LEU A 38 -4.39 9.73 -1.14
N PRO A 39 -3.90 9.16 -0.01
CA PRO A 39 -4.40 7.88 0.49
C PRO A 39 -5.90 7.89 0.73
N LYS A 40 -6.42 9.01 1.24
CA LYS A 40 -7.86 9.26 1.40
C LYS A 40 -8.12 10.75 1.24
N ALA A 41 -8.76 11.14 0.16
CA ALA A 41 -9.19 12.52 -0.05
C ALA A 41 -10.41 12.84 0.82
N ARG A 42 -10.48 14.07 1.35
CA ARG A 42 -11.57 14.57 2.17
C ARG A 42 -12.30 15.70 1.47
N CYS A 43 -13.61 15.73 1.58
CA CYS A 43 -14.47 16.75 0.99
C CYS A 43 -14.04 18.18 1.38
N GLY A 44 -13.61 18.38 2.62
CA GLY A 44 -13.13 19.69 3.11
C GLY A 44 -11.93 20.27 2.35
N ASP A 45 -11.12 19.41 1.74
CA ASP A 45 -9.92 19.81 0.96
C ASP A 45 -10.30 20.32 -0.45
N LEU A 46 -11.55 20.14 -0.88
CA LEU A 46 -11.98 20.22 -2.26
C LEU A 46 -12.87 21.42 -2.62
N LYS A 47 -13.20 22.29 -1.68
CA LYS A 47 -14.32 23.28 -1.75
C LYS A 47 -14.30 24.34 -2.86
N ARG A 48 -13.36 24.36 -3.80
CA ARG A 48 -13.24 25.50 -4.75
C ARG A 48 -13.32 25.19 -6.24
N CYS A 49 -13.39 23.91 -6.67
CA CYS A 49 -13.07 23.59 -8.07
C CYS A 49 -14.16 22.86 -8.86
N PHE A 50 -15.38 22.63 -8.33
CA PHE A 50 -16.21 21.56 -8.86
C PHE A 50 -17.51 22.03 -9.50
N ARG A 51 -17.67 21.63 -10.75
CA ARG A 51 -18.89 21.80 -11.56
C ARG A 51 -19.65 20.48 -11.67
N GLU A 52 -20.89 20.54 -12.08
CA GLU A 52 -21.67 19.37 -12.48
C GLU A 52 -20.96 18.60 -13.60
N GLY A 53 -20.99 17.26 -13.53
CA GLY A 53 -20.33 16.38 -14.49
C GLY A 53 -18.81 16.42 -14.47
N GLN A 54 -18.17 16.95 -13.39
CA GLN A 54 -16.72 17.03 -13.26
C GLN A 54 -16.07 15.64 -13.24
N LEU A 55 -14.98 15.47 -13.99
CA LEU A 55 -14.18 14.24 -13.95
C LEU A 55 -13.25 14.25 -12.72
N PHE A 56 -13.30 13.16 -11.96
CA PHE A 56 -12.40 12.88 -10.85
C PHE A 56 -11.58 11.61 -11.11
N VAL A 57 -10.28 11.71 -10.88
CA VAL A 57 -9.35 10.59 -10.85
C VAL A 57 -8.90 10.43 -9.41
N CYS A 58 -9.27 9.35 -8.74
CA CYS A 58 -9.07 9.21 -7.30
C CYS A 58 -8.75 7.76 -6.88
N GLY A 59 -8.25 7.61 -5.67
CA GLY A 59 -8.21 6.35 -4.95
C GLY A 59 -9.37 6.27 -3.94
N MET A 60 -9.04 6.03 -2.65
CA MET A 60 -10.05 6.10 -1.60
C MET A 60 -10.49 7.55 -1.37
N VAL A 61 -11.79 7.76 -1.28
CA VAL A 61 -12.41 9.04 -0.92
C VAL A 61 -13.25 8.87 0.34
N ASP A 62 -13.57 9.97 1.01
CA ASP A 62 -14.50 9.93 2.14
C ASP A 62 -15.96 9.92 1.65
N GLU A 63 -16.88 9.67 2.59
CA GLU A 63 -18.30 9.59 2.31
C GLU A 63 -18.86 10.91 1.76
N GLY A 64 -18.38 12.04 2.26
CA GLY A 64 -18.81 13.36 1.77
C GLY A 64 -18.45 13.62 0.31
N ILE A 65 -17.33 13.07 -0.18
CA ILE A 65 -17.00 13.13 -1.62
C ILE A 65 -17.95 12.26 -2.43
N ASN A 66 -18.32 11.08 -1.92
CA ASN A 66 -19.26 10.20 -2.64
C ASN A 66 -20.66 10.84 -2.71
N GLU A 67 -21.15 11.44 -1.63
CA GLU A 67 -22.42 12.15 -1.59
C GLU A 67 -22.45 13.33 -2.59
N GLU A 68 -21.39 14.18 -2.57
CA GLU A 68 -21.29 15.28 -3.56
C GLU A 68 -21.14 14.77 -4.99
N ALA A 69 -20.48 13.63 -5.22
CA ALA A 69 -20.32 13.03 -6.53
C ALA A 69 -21.67 12.60 -7.12
N GLU A 70 -22.54 12.02 -6.27
CA GLU A 70 -23.90 11.65 -6.68
C GLU A 70 -24.77 12.89 -6.97
N GLU A 71 -24.76 13.89 -6.06
CA GLU A 71 -25.53 15.13 -6.23
C GLU A 71 -25.17 15.90 -7.50
N LYS A 72 -23.87 15.94 -7.84
CA LYS A 72 -23.34 16.74 -8.96
C LYS A 72 -23.03 15.95 -10.21
N ASN A 73 -23.43 14.67 -10.25
CA ASN A 73 -23.13 13.76 -11.37
C ASN A 73 -21.64 13.72 -11.74
N TRP A 74 -20.75 13.68 -10.76
CA TRP A 74 -19.31 13.59 -11.03
C TRP A 74 -18.94 12.25 -11.65
N GLN A 75 -18.04 12.29 -12.62
CA GLN A 75 -17.50 11.09 -13.24
C GLN A 75 -16.30 10.59 -12.43
N MET A 76 -16.50 9.58 -11.60
CA MET A 76 -15.45 9.02 -10.74
C MET A 76 -14.66 7.95 -11.49
N LYS A 77 -13.35 8.14 -11.64
CA LYS A 77 -12.39 7.15 -12.15
C LYS A 77 -11.51 6.69 -10.98
N ASN A 78 -11.76 5.48 -10.49
CA ASN A 78 -11.09 4.96 -9.32
C ASN A 78 -9.86 4.11 -9.71
N VAL A 79 -8.66 4.54 -9.31
CA VAL A 79 -7.42 3.78 -9.55
C VAL A 79 -7.41 2.40 -8.89
N LEU A 80 -8.24 2.19 -7.86
CA LEU A 80 -8.35 0.90 -7.18
C LEU A 80 -9.09 -0.16 -8.01
N GLU A 81 -9.66 0.21 -9.14
CA GLU A 81 -10.29 -0.69 -10.12
C GLU A 81 -9.34 -1.03 -11.28
N ASP A 82 -8.19 -0.35 -11.37
CA ASP A 82 -7.17 -0.60 -12.40
C ASP A 82 -6.12 -1.59 -11.91
N GLU A 83 -6.13 -2.80 -12.46
CA GLU A 83 -5.21 -3.87 -12.05
C GLU A 83 -3.75 -3.51 -12.32
N GLN A 84 -3.45 -2.79 -13.40
CA GLN A 84 -2.09 -2.36 -13.71
C GLN A 84 -1.58 -1.39 -12.65
N PHE A 85 -2.39 -0.38 -12.28
CA PHE A 85 -2.06 0.55 -11.19
C PHE A 85 -1.84 -0.20 -9.88
N LEU A 86 -2.73 -1.14 -9.54
CA LEU A 86 -2.63 -1.91 -8.30
C LEU A 86 -1.38 -2.79 -8.23
N LEU A 87 -0.96 -3.40 -9.34
CA LEU A 87 0.24 -4.22 -9.41
C LEU A 87 1.51 -3.38 -9.19
N GLU A 88 1.62 -2.23 -9.87
CA GLU A 88 2.77 -1.35 -9.72
C GLU A 88 2.81 -0.70 -8.32
N ASN A 89 1.67 -0.24 -7.81
CA ASN A 89 1.59 0.29 -6.45
C ASN A 89 1.96 -0.76 -5.39
N ALA A 90 1.60 -2.04 -5.61
CA ALA A 90 1.99 -3.13 -4.72
C ALA A 90 3.50 -3.41 -4.76
N ARG A 91 4.15 -3.26 -5.93
CA ARG A 91 5.60 -3.34 -6.06
C ARG A 91 6.28 -2.30 -5.20
N LEU A 92 5.91 -1.03 -5.36
CA LEU A 92 6.48 0.07 -4.56
C LEU A 92 6.18 -0.07 -3.06
N THR A 93 5.01 -0.62 -2.72
CA THR A 93 4.67 -0.92 -1.32
C THR A 93 5.63 -1.97 -0.74
N ALA A 94 5.94 -3.01 -1.50
CA ALA A 94 6.87 -4.05 -1.06
C ALA A 94 8.30 -3.53 -0.93
N GLU A 95 8.77 -2.70 -1.88
CA GLU A 95 10.09 -2.03 -1.80
C GLU A 95 10.21 -1.18 -0.54
N GLY A 96 9.20 -0.33 -0.28
CA GLY A 96 9.16 0.50 0.92
C GLY A 96 9.13 -0.32 2.21
N ALA A 97 8.41 -1.45 2.24
CA ALA A 97 8.36 -2.34 3.41
C ALA A 97 9.72 -3.01 3.68
N VAL A 98 10.42 -3.47 2.63
CA VAL A 98 11.78 -4.02 2.75
C VAL A 98 12.75 -2.96 3.28
N TYR A 99 12.72 -1.75 2.72
CA TYR A 99 13.53 -0.63 3.19
C TYR A 99 13.29 -0.34 4.69
N LYS A 100 12.04 -0.28 5.10
CA LYS A 100 11.68 -0.03 6.51
C LYS A 100 12.15 -1.15 7.44
N ALA A 101 12.03 -2.40 7.02
CA ALA A 101 12.53 -3.53 7.79
C ALA A 101 14.07 -3.48 7.96
N MET A 102 14.82 -3.07 6.93
CA MET A 102 16.26 -2.87 7.01
C MET A 102 16.62 -1.73 7.97
N CYS A 103 15.88 -0.61 7.91
CA CYS A 103 16.05 0.51 8.83
C CYS A 103 15.77 0.11 10.29
N ALA A 104 14.66 -0.59 10.54
CA ALA A 104 14.28 -1.07 11.85
C ALA A 104 15.31 -2.05 12.46
N ARG A 105 15.87 -2.89 11.59
CA ARG A 105 16.90 -3.84 11.98
C ARG A 105 18.28 -3.20 12.16
N GLN A 106 18.51 -2.04 11.55
CA GLN A 106 19.83 -1.42 11.41
C GLN A 106 20.87 -2.37 10.76
N GLY A 107 20.43 -3.17 9.77
CA GLY A 107 21.29 -4.16 9.14
C GLY A 107 20.63 -4.93 7.98
N ALA A 108 21.42 -5.82 7.38
CA ALA A 108 21.01 -6.63 6.25
C ALA A 108 19.95 -7.68 6.61
N LEU A 109 19.10 -7.99 5.63
CA LEU A 109 18.09 -9.06 5.72
C LEU A 109 18.61 -10.40 5.17
N CYS A 110 19.73 -10.42 4.44
CA CYS A 110 20.32 -11.66 3.91
C CYS A 110 20.50 -12.71 5.05
N ARG A 111 20.15 -13.97 4.75
CA ARG A 111 20.19 -15.09 5.70
C ARG A 111 19.28 -14.93 6.91
N LYS A 112 18.27 -14.09 6.85
CA LYS A 112 17.25 -13.93 7.89
C LYS A 112 16.02 -14.74 7.57
N ASN A 113 15.40 -15.32 8.62
CA ASN A 113 14.13 -15.99 8.51
C ASN A 113 13.01 -14.95 8.43
N CYS A 114 12.41 -14.80 7.25
CA CYS A 114 11.34 -13.86 6.98
C CYS A 114 10.01 -14.59 6.82
N LEU A 115 8.98 -14.16 7.53
CA LEU A 115 7.61 -14.62 7.32
C LEU A 115 6.81 -13.56 6.56
N VAL A 116 6.21 -13.97 5.45
CA VAL A 116 5.27 -13.14 4.69
C VAL A 116 3.88 -13.70 4.87
N ILE A 117 3.02 -12.97 5.58
CA ILE A 117 1.62 -13.33 5.80
C ILE A 117 0.77 -12.69 4.71
N GLY A 118 0.12 -13.54 3.91
CA GLY A 118 -0.59 -13.17 2.70
C GLY A 118 0.24 -13.37 1.43
N TYR A 119 -0.42 -13.85 0.37
CA TYR A 119 0.21 -14.05 -0.96
C TYR A 119 -0.62 -13.37 -2.07
N GLY A 120 -1.07 -12.14 -1.73
CA GLY A 120 -1.69 -11.21 -2.67
C GLY A 120 -0.65 -10.43 -3.49
N ARG A 121 -1.05 -9.30 -4.08
CA ARG A 121 -0.16 -8.45 -4.90
C ARG A 121 1.11 -8.06 -4.13
N ILE A 122 0.99 -7.51 -2.93
CA ILE A 122 2.13 -7.09 -2.09
C ILE A 122 2.94 -8.30 -1.62
N GLY A 123 2.28 -9.34 -1.10
CA GLY A 123 2.97 -10.54 -0.58
C GLY A 123 3.80 -11.26 -1.62
N LYS A 124 3.35 -11.30 -2.89
CA LYS A 124 4.12 -11.86 -4.01
C LYS A 124 5.41 -11.08 -4.27
N TRP A 125 5.33 -9.75 -4.29
CA TRP A 125 6.50 -8.89 -4.47
C TRP A 125 7.48 -8.98 -3.31
N LEU A 126 6.98 -8.93 -2.06
CA LEU A 126 7.81 -9.14 -0.86
C LEU A 126 8.56 -10.47 -0.92
N THR A 127 7.83 -11.56 -1.20
CA THR A 127 8.44 -12.90 -1.29
C THR A 127 9.55 -12.95 -2.34
N ARG A 128 9.30 -12.38 -3.52
CA ARG A 128 10.29 -12.34 -4.61
C ARG A 128 11.52 -11.53 -4.22
N MET A 129 11.33 -10.33 -3.66
CA MET A 129 12.42 -9.44 -3.27
C MET A 129 13.27 -10.04 -2.16
N LEU A 130 12.64 -10.52 -1.10
CA LEU A 130 13.35 -11.12 0.05
C LEU A 130 14.14 -12.36 -0.36
N ARG A 131 13.58 -13.23 -1.20
CA ARG A 131 14.32 -14.39 -1.76
C ARG A 131 15.50 -13.92 -2.62
N GLY A 132 15.31 -12.90 -3.46
CA GLY A 132 16.38 -12.31 -4.26
C GLY A 132 17.51 -11.69 -3.43
N MET A 133 17.20 -11.24 -2.21
CA MET A 133 18.18 -10.73 -1.23
C MET A 133 18.86 -11.83 -0.42
N GLY A 134 18.53 -13.11 -0.66
CA GLY A 134 19.10 -14.26 0.05
C GLY A 134 18.52 -14.46 1.45
N CYS A 135 17.27 -14.07 1.67
CA CYS A 135 16.51 -14.38 2.90
C CYS A 135 15.92 -15.80 2.82
N ASP A 136 15.75 -16.44 3.99
CA ASP A 136 14.97 -17.66 4.14
C ASP A 136 13.49 -17.28 4.33
N VAL A 137 12.71 -17.36 3.24
CA VAL A 137 11.34 -16.83 3.22
C VAL A 137 10.31 -17.94 3.33
N THR A 138 9.52 -17.90 4.39
CA THR A 138 8.30 -18.69 4.54
C THR A 138 7.08 -17.84 4.21
N VAL A 139 6.16 -18.36 3.39
CA VAL A 139 4.90 -17.70 3.06
C VAL A 139 3.78 -18.35 3.87
N CYS A 140 2.99 -17.54 4.56
CA CYS A 140 1.76 -18.01 5.18
C CYS A 140 0.55 -17.57 4.37
N ALA A 141 -0.29 -18.51 3.92
CA ALA A 141 -1.50 -18.19 3.18
C ALA A 141 -2.63 -19.19 3.47
N ARG A 142 -3.85 -18.67 3.64
CA ARG A 142 -5.05 -19.48 3.90
C ARG A 142 -5.42 -20.37 2.72
N ARG A 143 -5.33 -19.83 1.48
CA ARG A 143 -5.73 -20.56 0.27
C ARG A 143 -4.64 -21.52 -0.16
N GLU A 144 -4.98 -22.80 -0.35
CA GLU A 144 -4.04 -23.82 -0.83
C GLU A 144 -3.41 -23.43 -2.20
N ALA A 145 -4.22 -22.90 -3.12
CA ALA A 145 -3.71 -22.41 -4.41
C ALA A 145 -2.61 -21.37 -4.24
N SER A 146 -2.74 -20.46 -3.28
CA SER A 146 -1.71 -19.45 -2.97
C SER A 146 -0.44 -20.10 -2.42
N ARG A 147 -0.57 -21.12 -1.56
CA ARG A 147 0.58 -21.87 -1.03
C ARG A 147 1.30 -22.64 -2.12
N LYS A 148 0.56 -23.32 -3.01
CA LYS A 148 1.15 -24.01 -4.18
C LYS A 148 1.95 -23.04 -5.08
N MET A 149 1.41 -21.86 -5.31
CA MET A 149 2.10 -20.81 -6.07
C MET A 149 3.32 -20.24 -5.35
N ALA A 150 3.32 -20.17 -4.03
CA ALA A 150 4.45 -19.69 -3.22
C ALA A 150 5.61 -20.71 -3.14
N GLY A 151 5.34 -21.97 -3.40
CA GLY A 151 6.29 -23.06 -3.38
C GLY A 151 6.38 -23.79 -2.05
N GLU A 152 7.38 -24.67 -1.90
CA GLU A 152 7.52 -25.59 -0.78
C GLU A 152 7.66 -24.89 0.59
N SER A 153 8.30 -23.71 0.63
CA SER A 153 8.43 -22.91 1.84
C SER A 153 7.14 -22.12 2.11
N SER A 154 6.00 -22.82 2.24
CA SER A 154 4.71 -22.21 2.56
C SER A 154 3.96 -23.02 3.60
N VAL A 155 3.18 -22.31 4.43
CA VAL A 155 2.40 -22.90 5.52
C VAL A 155 0.95 -22.38 5.52
N ASP A 156 0.06 -23.16 6.10
CA ASP A 156 -1.29 -22.71 6.40
C ASP A 156 -1.32 -21.77 7.61
N VAL A 157 -2.33 -20.91 7.70
CA VAL A 157 -2.49 -19.98 8.83
C VAL A 157 -2.55 -20.70 10.19
N HIS A 158 -3.07 -21.94 10.24
CA HIS A 158 -3.12 -22.73 11.46
C HIS A 158 -1.77 -23.24 11.92
N GLN A 159 -0.77 -23.25 11.05
CA GLN A 159 0.60 -23.72 11.33
C GLN A 159 1.56 -22.58 11.74
N ILE A 160 1.11 -21.32 11.72
CA ILE A 160 1.95 -20.17 12.08
C ILE A 160 2.59 -20.35 13.45
N SER A 161 1.81 -20.83 14.42
CA SER A 161 2.26 -21.04 15.80
C SER A 161 3.46 -21.99 15.94
N GLU A 162 3.72 -22.85 14.95
CA GLU A 162 4.84 -23.82 14.96
C GLU A 162 6.14 -23.20 14.48
N ILE A 163 6.07 -22.16 13.67
CA ILE A 163 7.24 -21.58 12.99
C ILE A 163 7.59 -20.18 13.47
N ILE A 164 6.62 -19.43 13.99
CA ILE A 164 6.74 -17.98 14.24
C ILE A 164 7.89 -17.64 15.17
N GLY A 165 8.20 -18.48 16.16
CA GLY A 165 9.30 -18.30 17.09
C GLY A 165 10.70 -18.36 16.47
N LYS A 166 10.83 -18.77 15.20
CA LYS A 166 12.09 -18.80 14.46
C LYS A 166 12.32 -17.56 13.60
N MET A 167 11.27 -16.75 13.39
CA MET A 167 11.30 -15.62 12.47
C MET A 167 12.08 -14.44 13.03
N ASP A 168 12.85 -13.80 12.17
CA ASP A 168 13.59 -12.56 12.46
C ASP A 168 12.78 -11.31 12.02
N VAL A 169 12.03 -11.46 10.93
CA VAL A 169 11.15 -10.40 10.39
C VAL A 169 9.82 -10.99 9.94
N ILE A 170 8.73 -10.35 10.32
CA ILE A 170 7.37 -10.76 9.93
C ILE A 170 6.70 -9.60 9.21
N PHE A 171 6.31 -9.83 7.96
CA PHE A 171 5.53 -8.89 7.16
C PHE A 171 4.08 -9.36 7.10
N ASN A 172 3.15 -8.59 7.63
CA ASN A 172 1.73 -8.85 7.42
C ASN A 172 1.19 -8.00 6.27
N THR A 173 0.52 -8.64 5.32
CA THR A 173 -0.16 -7.99 4.18
C THR A 173 -1.66 -8.28 4.13
N VAL A 174 -2.21 -8.87 5.19
CA VAL A 174 -3.63 -9.28 5.26
C VAL A 174 -4.38 -8.35 6.21
N PRO A 175 -5.45 -7.68 5.77
CA PRO A 175 -6.25 -6.77 6.59
C PRO A 175 -7.30 -7.53 7.43
N ALA A 176 -6.89 -8.59 8.09
CA ALA A 176 -7.71 -9.39 9.02
C ALA A 176 -6.80 -10.06 10.03
N VAL A 177 -7.20 -10.11 11.30
CA VAL A 177 -6.36 -10.63 12.38
C VAL A 177 -5.96 -12.08 12.13
N VAL A 178 -4.65 -12.28 11.98
CA VAL A 178 -3.98 -13.58 11.78
C VAL A 178 -3.04 -13.88 12.95
N LEU A 179 -2.37 -12.86 13.48
CA LEU A 179 -1.50 -12.97 14.65
C LEU A 179 -2.25 -12.50 15.89
N THR A 180 -2.78 -13.46 16.64
CA THR A 180 -3.43 -13.22 17.93
C THR A 180 -2.41 -13.20 19.07
N GLU A 181 -2.83 -12.92 20.29
CA GLU A 181 -1.97 -12.98 21.48
C GLU A 181 -1.21 -14.32 21.55
N LYS A 182 -1.85 -15.43 21.16
CA LYS A 182 -1.26 -16.78 21.16
C LYS A 182 0.00 -16.88 20.26
N GLU A 183 -0.07 -16.31 19.08
CA GLU A 183 1.07 -16.29 18.14
C GLU A 183 2.11 -15.27 18.59
N LEU A 184 1.68 -14.09 19.01
CA LEU A 184 2.57 -12.99 19.43
C LEU A 184 3.38 -13.33 20.67
N GLN A 185 2.88 -14.16 21.58
CA GLN A 185 3.65 -14.66 22.74
C GLN A 185 4.86 -15.53 22.37
N LYS A 186 4.87 -16.08 21.15
CA LYS A 186 5.90 -17.01 20.68
C LYS A 186 7.01 -16.34 19.86
N VAL A 187 6.83 -15.09 19.46
CA VAL A 187 7.83 -14.38 18.65
C VAL A 187 9.10 -14.13 19.46
N LYS A 188 10.23 -13.97 18.78
CA LYS A 188 11.47 -13.52 19.40
C LYS A 188 11.31 -12.10 19.97
N ARG A 189 12.05 -11.77 21.01
CA ARG A 189 12.03 -10.41 21.60
C ARG A 189 12.54 -9.33 20.64
N ASP A 190 13.47 -9.69 19.76
CA ASP A 190 14.10 -8.82 18.77
C ASP A 190 13.48 -8.94 17.35
N VAL A 191 12.32 -9.61 17.25
CA VAL A 191 11.59 -9.74 16.00
C VAL A 191 11.17 -8.37 15.48
N ILE A 192 11.26 -8.18 14.16
CA ILE A 192 10.72 -7.01 13.50
C ILE A 192 9.33 -7.35 12.97
N LEU A 193 8.31 -6.66 13.49
CA LEU A 193 6.92 -6.81 13.09
C LEU A 193 6.53 -5.65 12.17
N MET A 194 6.30 -5.97 10.89
CA MET A 194 5.92 -5.00 9.86
C MET A 194 4.43 -5.19 9.49
N GLU A 195 3.59 -4.27 9.91
CA GLU A 195 2.18 -4.24 9.51
C GLU A 195 2.03 -3.38 8.26
N VAL A 196 1.89 -4.02 7.10
CA VAL A 196 1.78 -3.38 5.78
C VAL A 196 0.33 -3.31 5.31
N ALA A 197 -0.54 -4.12 5.90
CA ALA A 197 -1.96 -4.09 5.59
C ALA A 197 -2.63 -2.83 6.14
N SER A 198 -3.72 -2.42 5.50
CA SER A 198 -4.62 -1.38 6.03
C SER A 198 -5.42 -1.92 7.23
N ALA A 199 -5.96 -1.01 8.06
CA ALA A 199 -6.89 -1.41 9.11
C ALA A 199 -8.02 -2.31 8.54
N PRO A 200 -8.48 -3.31 9.30
CA PRO A 200 -8.28 -3.51 10.75
C PRO A 200 -6.97 -4.20 11.16
N TYR A 201 -5.96 -4.29 10.32
CA TYR A 201 -4.66 -4.91 10.54
C TYR A 201 -4.73 -6.44 10.73
N GLY A 202 -3.59 -7.11 10.58
CA GLY A 202 -3.51 -8.56 10.74
C GLY A 202 -2.84 -8.99 12.03
N MET A 203 -2.33 -8.05 12.83
CA MET A 203 -1.78 -8.28 14.15
C MET A 203 -2.73 -7.72 15.21
N ASP A 204 -2.94 -8.47 16.30
CA ASP A 204 -3.65 -7.98 17.47
C ASP A 204 -2.78 -6.91 18.16
N MET A 205 -3.10 -5.65 17.88
CA MET A 205 -2.33 -4.50 18.34
C MET A 205 -2.37 -4.35 19.86
N ALA A 206 -3.51 -4.66 20.49
CA ALA A 206 -3.65 -4.60 21.95
C ALA A 206 -2.81 -5.69 22.65
N ALA A 207 -2.80 -6.89 22.08
CA ALA A 207 -1.95 -7.96 22.56
C ALA A 207 -0.46 -7.65 22.36
N ALA A 208 -0.09 -7.08 21.20
CA ALA A 208 1.29 -6.68 20.92
C ALA A 208 1.79 -5.64 21.94
N GLU A 209 0.99 -4.61 22.22
CA GLU A 209 1.30 -3.59 23.24
C GLU A 209 1.47 -4.20 24.63
N LYS A 210 0.53 -5.05 25.06
CA LYS A 210 0.60 -5.76 26.34
C LYS A 210 1.87 -6.61 26.49
N LEU A 211 2.33 -7.20 25.38
CA LEU A 211 3.54 -8.02 25.32
C LEU A 211 4.83 -7.19 25.17
N GLY A 212 4.74 -5.88 25.04
CA GLY A 212 5.87 -4.99 24.82
C GLY A 212 6.52 -5.15 23.44
N LEU A 213 5.78 -5.64 22.44
CA LEU A 213 6.24 -5.82 21.08
C LEU A 213 6.08 -4.53 20.29
N ASN A 214 7.11 -4.17 19.53
CA ASN A 214 7.06 -2.98 18.66
C ASN A 214 6.57 -3.37 17.26
N VAL A 215 5.30 -3.09 16.98
CA VAL A 215 4.73 -3.27 15.64
C VAL A 215 4.88 -1.99 14.84
N GLN A 216 5.56 -2.07 13.70
CA GLN A 216 5.71 -0.95 12.78
C GLN A 216 4.54 -0.95 11.79
N ILE A 217 3.61 -0.01 11.99
CA ILE A 217 2.47 0.19 11.10
C ILE A 217 2.92 1.09 9.95
N GLU A 218 2.95 0.52 8.74
CA GLU A 218 3.51 1.20 7.58
C GLU A 218 2.46 1.38 6.47
N GLY A 219 1.79 2.53 6.50
CA GLY A 219 0.86 2.96 5.45
C GLY A 219 1.47 3.96 4.47
N GLY A 220 0.93 3.99 3.24
CA GLY A 220 1.31 4.99 2.23
C GLY A 220 2.77 4.88 1.74
N LEU A 221 3.38 3.71 1.85
CA LEU A 221 4.79 3.45 1.53
C LEU A 221 5.22 3.98 0.15
N PRO A 222 4.45 3.82 -0.95
CA PRO A 222 4.84 4.33 -2.26
C PRO A 222 5.06 5.85 -2.25
N GLY A 223 4.13 6.62 -1.69
CA GLY A 223 4.25 8.07 -1.64
C GLY A 223 5.33 8.60 -0.68
N ARG A 224 5.70 7.81 0.34
CA ARG A 224 6.70 8.19 1.37
C ARG A 224 8.13 7.82 1.00
N TYR A 225 8.34 6.71 0.29
CA TYR A 225 9.67 6.16 0.04
C TYR A 225 10.03 6.04 -1.43
N CYS A 226 9.03 6.06 -2.32
CA CYS A 226 9.20 6.00 -3.77
C CYS A 226 8.32 7.08 -4.46
N PRO A 227 8.34 8.36 -4.00
CA PRO A 227 7.39 9.38 -4.46
C PRO A 227 7.49 9.64 -5.97
N GLY A 228 8.70 9.54 -6.55
CA GLY A 228 8.93 9.69 -7.98
C GLY A 228 8.24 8.62 -8.81
N ASP A 229 8.44 7.35 -8.46
CA ASP A 229 7.79 6.22 -9.16
C ASP A 229 6.29 6.19 -8.88
N ALA A 230 5.88 6.51 -7.65
CA ALA A 230 4.46 6.64 -7.33
C ALA A 230 3.78 7.75 -8.15
N ALA A 231 4.44 8.89 -8.38
CA ALA A 231 3.95 9.94 -9.27
C ALA A 231 3.87 9.47 -10.73
N GLN A 232 4.84 8.66 -11.19
CA GLN A 232 4.84 8.11 -12.53
C GLN A 232 3.65 7.17 -12.78
N ILE A 233 3.36 6.28 -11.85
CA ILE A 233 2.19 5.37 -11.94
C ILE A 233 0.88 6.17 -12.02
N TRP A 234 0.76 7.24 -11.26
CA TRP A 234 -0.40 8.14 -11.33
C TRP A 234 -0.50 8.85 -12.68
N LEU A 235 0.62 9.35 -13.22
CA LEU A 235 0.64 9.99 -14.54
C LEU A 235 0.18 9.01 -15.63
N GLU A 236 0.71 7.80 -15.64
CA GLU A 236 0.33 6.76 -16.61
C GLU A 236 -1.16 6.41 -16.52
N TYR A 237 -1.70 6.33 -15.31
CA TYR A 237 -3.13 6.13 -15.12
C TYR A 237 -3.95 7.32 -15.66
N ILE A 238 -3.52 8.56 -15.37
CA ILE A 238 -4.17 9.76 -15.90
C ILE A 238 -4.17 9.72 -17.43
N GLU A 239 -3.03 9.48 -18.07
CA GLU A 239 -2.92 9.42 -19.53
C GLU A 239 -3.87 8.39 -20.14
N ARG A 240 -4.01 7.21 -19.54
CA ARG A 240 -4.97 6.17 -19.99
C ARG A 240 -6.44 6.54 -19.73
N SER A 241 -6.71 7.23 -18.62
CA SER A 241 -8.09 7.48 -18.17
C SER A 241 -8.70 8.73 -18.75
N VAL A 242 -7.90 9.72 -19.13
CA VAL A 242 -8.32 11.07 -19.51
C VAL A 242 -8.02 11.36 -20.99
N GLY A 243 -7.16 10.56 -21.63
CA GLY A 243 -6.77 10.70 -23.05
C GLY A 243 -7.68 9.96 -24.02
N THR A 244 -8.74 9.34 -23.53
CA THR A 244 -9.82 8.70 -24.31
C THR A 244 -11.12 9.46 -24.06
#